data_f100a80e52eaf2259218a3fbda335374
#
_entry.id   f100a80e52eaf2259218a3fbda335374
#
_cell.length_a   1.000
_cell.length_b   1.000
_cell.length_c   1.000
_cell.angle_alpha   90.00
_cell.angle_beta   90.00
_cell.angle_gamma   90.00
#
_symmetry.space_group_name_H-M   'P 1'
#
loop_
_entity.id
_entity.type
_entity.pdbx_description
1 polymer ?
#
loop_
_entity_poly.entity_id
_entity_poly.type
_entity_poly.pdbx_seq_one_letter_code
_entity_poly.pdbx_strand_id
1 'polypeptide(L)'
;MIYPWGDSRRFNSYAGYFRRTFGSRVQKLSVDAGFGCPNRDGTISTGGCTFCNNGAFTPSYCSPAKSVRQQIEEGIEFHRRRYRTAGRYLVYFQAYSNTHAPLARLRELYAEALAHPLVAGLVIGTRPDC
;
A
#
# COMPACT_ATOMS: atom_id res chain seq x y z
N MET A 1 19.42 26.16 10.80
CA MET A 1 17.98 26.53 10.77
C MET A 1 17.15 25.26 10.84
N ILE A 2 16.14 25.28 11.67
CA ILE A 2 15.16 24.18 11.77
C ILE A 2 13.88 24.63 11.10
N TYR A 3 13.41 23.85 10.14
CA TYR A 3 12.17 24.13 9.43
C TYR A 3 10.93 23.71 10.24
N PRO A 4 9.70 24.14 9.87
CA PRO A 4 8.48 23.82 10.61
C PRO A 4 8.20 22.34 10.83
N TRP A 5 8.76 21.47 10.01
CA TRP A 5 8.66 20.01 10.17
C TRP A 5 9.70 19.39 11.11
N GLY A 6 10.49 20.21 11.80
CA GLY A 6 11.34 19.76 12.92
C GLY A 6 12.73 19.24 12.54
N ASP A 7 13.22 19.50 11.34
CA ASP A 7 14.61 19.20 10.97
C ASP A 7 15.22 20.26 10.04
N SER A 8 16.50 20.12 9.71
CA SER A 8 17.24 21.07 8.87
C SER A 8 17.12 20.85 7.37
N ARG A 9 16.38 19.83 6.94
CA ARG A 9 16.16 19.54 5.52
C ARG A 9 15.17 20.53 4.93
N ARG A 10 15.42 20.91 3.69
CA ARG A 10 14.56 21.86 2.95
C ARG A 10 13.19 21.28 2.54
N PHE A 11 12.91 20.04 2.87
CA PHE A 11 11.65 19.36 2.58
C PHE A 11 11.23 18.48 3.74
N ASN A 12 9.95 18.29 3.92
CA ASN A 12 9.39 17.36 4.89
C ASN A 12 9.51 15.93 4.37
N SER A 13 10.57 15.23 4.77
CA SER A 13 10.83 13.88 4.28
C SER A 13 9.82 12.88 4.86
N TYR A 14 9.39 11.95 4.02
CA TYR A 14 8.53 10.82 4.40
C TYR A 14 9.11 10.06 5.61
N ALA A 15 10.38 9.69 5.55
CA ALA A 15 11.04 8.98 6.64
C ALA A 15 11.07 9.79 7.95
N GLY A 16 11.33 11.10 7.86
CA GLY A 16 11.32 11.99 9.02
C GLY A 16 9.93 12.11 9.63
N TYR A 17 8.92 12.32 8.80
CA TYR A 17 7.53 12.38 9.23
C TYR A 17 7.11 11.12 10.00
N PHE A 18 7.37 9.93 9.44
CA PHE A 18 6.98 8.68 10.08
C PHE A 18 7.73 8.38 11.37
N ARG A 19 9.01 8.74 11.46
CA ARG A 19 9.76 8.62 12.71
C ARG A 19 9.17 9.50 13.82
N ARG A 20 8.80 10.73 13.48
CA ARG A 20 8.16 11.65 14.45
C ARG A 20 6.77 11.16 14.86
N THR A 21 5.99 10.62 13.92
CA THR A 21 4.62 10.19 14.16
C THR A 21 4.54 8.86 14.90
N PHE A 22 5.37 7.89 14.56
CA PHE A 22 5.31 6.51 15.07
C PHE A 22 6.48 6.13 15.98
N GLY A 23 7.45 7.01 16.16
CA GLY A 23 8.62 6.75 17.00
C GLY A 23 9.65 5.78 16.44
N SER A 24 9.43 5.24 15.24
CA SER A 24 10.30 4.26 14.58
C SER A 24 10.21 4.37 13.07
N ARG A 25 11.10 3.63 12.39
CA ARG A 25 11.01 3.49 10.94
C ARG A 25 9.73 2.74 10.57
N VAL A 26 9.02 3.26 9.56
CA VAL A 26 7.83 2.62 8.98
C VAL A 26 8.14 2.25 7.54
N GLN A 27 7.90 0.98 7.19
CA GLN A 27 8.09 0.45 5.85
C GLN A 27 6.74 0.22 5.18
N LYS A 28 6.64 0.61 3.92
CA LYS A 28 5.46 0.35 3.09
C LYS A 28 5.55 -1.06 2.49
N LEU A 29 4.46 -1.83 2.63
CA LEU A 29 4.28 -3.16 2.04
C LEU A 29 3.20 -3.08 0.96
N SER A 30 3.54 -3.42 -0.27
CA SER A 30 2.54 -3.56 -1.33
C SER A 30 1.77 -4.87 -1.18
N VAL A 31 0.47 -4.82 -1.44
CA VAL A 31 -0.40 -5.99 -1.54
C VAL A 31 -1.26 -5.88 -2.79
N ASP A 32 -1.66 -7.03 -3.34
CA ASP A 32 -2.60 -7.12 -4.44
C ASP A 32 -3.86 -7.85 -3.95
N ALA A 33 -4.95 -7.11 -3.83
CA ALA A 33 -6.23 -7.63 -3.35
C ALA A 33 -7.17 -8.07 -4.49
N GLY A 34 -6.69 -8.06 -5.73
CA GLY A 34 -7.46 -8.50 -6.88
C GLY A 34 -8.47 -7.48 -7.40
N PHE A 35 -8.28 -6.20 -7.10
CA PHE A 35 -9.14 -5.15 -7.63
C PHE A 35 -8.98 -5.00 -9.15
N GLY A 36 -10.09 -4.64 -9.81
CA GLY A 36 -10.08 -4.21 -11.20
C GLY A 36 -9.96 -2.69 -11.35
N CYS A 37 -10.15 -2.26 -12.58
CA CYS A 37 -10.17 -0.83 -12.92
C CYS A 37 -11.31 -0.56 -13.91
N PRO A 38 -12.09 0.53 -13.74
CA PRO A 38 -13.16 0.90 -14.68
C PRO A 38 -12.69 1.05 -16.13
N ASN A 39 -11.42 1.41 -16.34
CA ASN A 39 -10.84 1.51 -17.67
C ASN A 39 -10.40 0.15 -18.27
N ARG A 40 -10.52 -0.95 -17.52
CA ARG A 40 -10.11 -2.29 -17.96
C ARG A 40 -11.24 -3.30 -17.95
N ASP A 41 -12.18 -3.19 -17.01
CA ASP A 41 -13.24 -4.18 -16.80
C ASP A 41 -14.51 -3.95 -17.62
N GLY A 42 -14.52 -2.93 -18.48
CA GLY A 42 -15.65 -2.57 -19.33
C GLY A 42 -16.63 -1.56 -18.71
N THR A 43 -16.42 -1.14 -17.46
CA THR A 43 -17.28 -0.11 -16.83
C THR A 43 -17.21 1.21 -17.59
N ILE A 44 -16.01 1.65 -17.95
CA ILE A 44 -15.77 2.83 -18.79
C ILE A 44 -15.12 2.41 -20.11
N SER A 45 -14.08 1.58 -20.06
CA SER A 45 -13.36 1.06 -21.22
C SER A 45 -12.65 -0.26 -20.88
N THR A 46 -12.06 -0.93 -21.89
CA THR A 46 -11.38 -2.22 -21.72
C THR A 46 -9.87 -2.14 -21.90
N GLY A 47 -9.35 -1.08 -22.53
CA GLY A 47 -7.94 -1.00 -22.91
C GLY A 47 -6.98 -0.56 -21.81
N GLY A 48 -7.49 -0.06 -20.69
CA GLY A 48 -6.66 0.55 -19.64
C GLY A 48 -6.05 1.88 -20.07
N CYS A 49 -5.19 2.44 -19.21
CA CYS A 49 -4.46 3.66 -19.51
C CYS A 49 -3.11 3.33 -20.15
N THR A 50 -2.66 4.17 -21.08
CA THR A 50 -1.41 3.96 -21.82
C THR A 50 -0.16 3.94 -20.91
N PHE A 51 -0.20 4.64 -19.79
CA PHE A 51 0.87 4.71 -18.80
C PHE A 51 0.76 3.66 -17.69
N CYS A 52 -0.27 2.82 -17.69
CA CYS A 52 -0.53 1.87 -16.60
C CYS A 52 0.24 0.58 -16.82
N ASN A 53 1.18 0.27 -15.91
CA ASN A 53 1.92 -0.97 -15.88
C ASN A 53 2.01 -1.49 -14.44
N ASN A 54 0.95 -2.14 -13.96
CA ASN A 54 0.90 -2.64 -12.58
C ASN A 54 1.94 -3.74 -12.29
N GLY A 55 2.33 -4.53 -13.30
CA GLY A 55 3.36 -5.55 -13.12
C GLY A 55 4.72 -4.98 -12.74
N ALA A 56 5.04 -3.75 -13.18
CA ALA A 56 6.30 -3.09 -12.84
C ALA A 56 6.40 -2.70 -11.35
N PHE A 57 5.28 -2.57 -10.66
CA PHE A 57 5.22 -2.13 -9.26
C PHE A 57 4.90 -3.28 -8.29
N THR A 58 4.63 -4.48 -8.79
CA THR A 58 4.16 -5.60 -7.98
C THR A 58 5.31 -6.48 -7.55
N PRO A 59 5.65 -6.53 -6.25
CA PRO A 59 6.67 -7.44 -5.74
C PRO A 59 6.31 -8.91 -5.95
N SER A 60 7.33 -9.77 -5.94
CA SER A 60 7.17 -11.21 -6.22
C SER A 60 6.25 -11.95 -5.22
N TYR A 61 6.14 -11.46 -3.99
CA TYR A 61 5.26 -12.06 -2.98
C TYR A 61 3.78 -11.70 -3.17
N CYS A 62 3.47 -10.67 -3.95
CA CYS A 62 2.10 -10.23 -4.19
C CYS A 62 1.41 -11.12 -5.22
N SER A 63 0.20 -11.57 -4.89
CA SER A 63 -0.69 -12.28 -5.81
C SER A 63 -2.14 -12.15 -5.31
N PRO A 64 -3.12 -11.87 -6.19
CA PRO A 64 -4.52 -11.84 -5.80
C PRO A 64 -5.08 -13.19 -5.37
N ALA A 65 -4.37 -14.29 -5.67
CA ALA A 65 -4.72 -15.63 -5.20
C ALA A 65 -4.39 -15.85 -3.71
N LYS A 66 -3.50 -15.04 -3.15
CA LYS A 66 -3.15 -15.08 -1.72
C LYS A 66 -4.05 -14.14 -0.92
N SER A 67 -4.32 -14.49 0.35
CA SER A 67 -5.01 -13.56 1.26
C SER A 67 -4.16 -12.31 1.51
N VAL A 68 -4.80 -11.21 1.89
CA VAL A 68 -4.10 -9.99 2.29
C VAL A 68 -3.16 -10.27 3.47
N ARG A 69 -3.62 -11.04 4.45
CA ARG A 69 -2.82 -11.47 5.60
C ARG A 69 -1.55 -12.21 5.20
N GLN A 70 -1.67 -13.15 4.29
CA GLN A 70 -0.52 -13.92 3.79
C GLN A 70 0.48 -13.01 3.07
N GLN A 71 0.01 -12.10 2.22
CA GLN A 71 0.87 -11.15 1.54
C GLN A 71 1.59 -10.21 2.51
N ILE A 72 0.91 -9.77 3.57
CA ILE A 72 1.54 -8.96 4.63
C ILE A 72 2.67 -9.74 5.30
N GLU A 73 2.44 -10.98 5.71
CA GLU A 73 3.44 -11.80 6.38
C GLU A 73 4.65 -12.10 5.48
N GLU A 74 4.40 -12.47 4.24
CA GLU A 74 5.46 -12.69 3.25
C GLU A 74 6.19 -11.38 2.90
N GLY A 75 5.49 -10.25 2.84
CA GLY A 75 6.07 -8.94 2.61
C GLY A 75 6.98 -8.48 3.75
N ILE A 76 6.60 -8.72 4.99
CA ILE A 76 7.44 -8.44 6.16
C ILE A 76 8.74 -9.23 6.07
N GLU A 77 8.67 -10.52 5.77
CA GLU A 77 9.84 -11.38 5.62
C GLU A 77 10.73 -10.93 4.45
N PHE A 78 10.13 -10.58 3.32
CA PHE A 78 10.82 -10.05 2.15
C PHE A 78 11.62 -8.78 2.48
N HIS A 79 11.03 -7.84 3.21
CA HIS A 79 11.68 -6.59 3.59
C HIS A 79 12.72 -6.78 4.68
N ARG A 80 12.54 -7.72 5.61
CA ARG A 80 13.56 -8.07 6.62
C ARG A 80 14.85 -8.56 6.00
N ARG A 81 14.77 -9.29 4.89
CA ARG A 81 15.94 -9.80 4.17
C ARG A 81 16.67 -8.74 3.37
N ARG A 82 15.95 -7.75 2.86
CA ARG A 82 16.50 -6.73 1.94
C ARG A 82 16.87 -5.42 2.60
N TYR A 83 16.20 -5.05 3.67
CA TYR A 83 16.32 -3.76 4.31
C TYR A 83 16.45 -3.89 5.82
N ARG A 84 16.77 -2.75 6.46
CA ARG A 84 16.72 -2.69 7.92
C ARG A 84 15.30 -2.96 8.43
N THR A 85 15.20 -3.68 9.54
CA THR A 85 13.92 -3.96 10.17
C THR A 85 13.19 -2.67 10.53
N ALA A 86 11.95 -2.56 10.10
CA ALA A 86 11.06 -1.49 10.50
C ALA A 86 10.30 -1.88 11.77
N GLY A 87 9.92 -0.89 12.59
CA GLY A 87 9.10 -1.13 13.76
C GLY A 87 7.63 -1.33 13.41
N ARG A 88 7.19 -0.71 12.31
CA ARG A 88 5.83 -0.78 11.82
C ARG A 88 5.77 -0.76 10.30
N TYR A 89 4.61 -1.15 9.77
CA TYR A 89 4.36 -1.23 8.33
C TYR A 89 3.08 -0.50 7.95
N LEU A 90 3.09 0.08 6.74
CA LEU A 90 1.87 0.54 6.07
C LEU A 90 1.54 -0.46 4.97
N VAL A 91 0.31 -0.91 4.89
CA VAL A 91 -0.15 -1.77 3.80
C VAL A 91 -0.59 -0.90 2.64
N TYR A 92 0.03 -1.09 1.49
CA TYR A 92 -0.20 -0.31 0.29
C TYR A 92 -0.95 -1.12 -0.77
N PHE A 93 -2.22 -0.79 -0.96
CA PHE A 93 -3.06 -1.31 -2.02
C PHE A 93 -2.84 -0.46 -3.28
N GLN A 94 -1.98 -0.91 -4.17
CA GLN A 94 -1.57 -0.12 -5.33
C GLN A 94 -2.13 -0.63 -6.65
N ALA A 95 -2.19 -1.94 -6.87
CA ALA A 95 -2.60 -2.50 -8.15
C ALA A 95 -4.04 -2.11 -8.50
N TYR A 96 -4.22 -1.45 -9.63
CA TYR A 96 -5.52 -1.00 -10.15
C TYR A 96 -6.22 0.01 -9.23
N SER A 97 -7.56 -0.02 -9.17
CA SER A 97 -8.38 0.93 -8.40
C SER A 97 -8.91 0.25 -7.15
N ASN A 98 -8.30 0.54 -6.00
CA ASN A 98 -8.49 -0.21 -4.76
C ASN A 98 -9.72 0.20 -3.93
N THR A 99 -10.64 0.98 -4.53
CA THR A 99 -11.99 1.24 -4.01
C THR A 99 -13.07 0.78 -4.99
N HIS A 100 -12.67 0.13 -6.09
CA HIS A 100 -13.57 -0.37 -7.14
C HIS A 100 -14.12 -1.75 -6.78
N ALA A 101 -14.94 -1.81 -5.73
CA ALA A 101 -15.60 -3.01 -5.24
C ALA A 101 -16.79 -2.65 -4.34
N PRO A 102 -17.70 -3.60 -4.04
CA PRO A 102 -18.76 -3.37 -3.06
C PRO A 102 -18.20 -2.99 -1.68
N LEU A 103 -18.91 -2.12 -0.97
CA LEU A 103 -18.48 -1.61 0.33
C LEU A 103 -18.18 -2.73 1.35
N ALA A 104 -18.99 -3.79 1.36
CA ALA A 104 -18.77 -4.94 2.26
C ALA A 104 -17.42 -5.61 2.00
N ARG A 105 -17.03 -5.74 0.73
CA ARG A 105 -15.72 -6.32 0.35
C ARG A 105 -14.57 -5.40 0.75
N LEU A 106 -14.71 -4.10 0.58
CA LEU A 106 -13.71 -3.12 1.00
C LEU A 106 -13.48 -3.18 2.51
N ARG A 107 -14.55 -3.19 3.28
CA ARG A 107 -14.47 -3.33 4.75
C ARG A 107 -13.75 -4.60 5.19
N GLU A 108 -14.07 -5.73 4.56
CA GLU A 108 -13.43 -7.01 4.83
C GLU A 108 -11.92 -6.98 4.57
N LEU A 109 -11.51 -6.51 3.39
CA LEU A 109 -10.11 -6.46 2.98
C LEU A 109 -9.29 -5.50 3.85
N TYR A 110 -9.82 -4.32 4.12
CA TYR A 110 -9.11 -3.32 4.92
C TYR A 110 -9.04 -3.71 6.39
N ALA A 111 -10.10 -4.31 6.93
CA ALA A 111 -10.10 -4.85 8.29
C ALA A 111 -9.07 -5.98 8.45
N GLU A 112 -8.96 -6.87 7.46
CA GLU A 112 -7.95 -7.93 7.45
C GLU A 112 -6.53 -7.37 7.52
N ALA A 113 -6.24 -6.33 6.74
CA ALA A 113 -4.94 -5.66 6.76
C ALA A 113 -4.65 -4.99 8.11
N LEU A 114 -5.62 -4.28 8.67
CA LEU A 114 -5.48 -3.58 9.94
C LEU A 114 -5.43 -4.50 11.16
N ALA A 115 -5.87 -5.74 11.03
CA ALA A 115 -5.84 -6.73 12.11
C ALA A 115 -4.42 -7.22 12.43
N HIS A 116 -3.46 -7.05 11.54
CA HIS A 116 -2.08 -7.44 11.79
C HIS A 116 -1.42 -6.48 12.80
N PRO A 117 -0.78 -6.99 13.88
CA PRO A 117 -0.28 -6.14 14.97
C PRO A 117 0.84 -5.18 14.56
N LEU A 118 1.58 -5.46 13.49
CA LEU A 118 2.66 -4.59 12.99
C LEU A 118 2.18 -3.58 11.95
N VAL A 119 0.91 -3.59 11.57
CA VAL A 119 0.35 -2.64 10.60
C VAL A 119 -0.13 -1.39 11.34
N ALA A 120 0.46 -0.25 10.97
CA ALA A 120 0.13 1.06 11.53
C ALA A 120 -0.99 1.78 10.76
N GLY A 121 -1.20 1.41 9.49
CA GLY A 121 -2.19 2.07 8.65
C GLY A 121 -2.19 1.56 7.21
N LEU A 122 -3.02 2.18 6.40
CA LEU A 122 -3.22 1.82 5.00
C LEU A 122 -2.83 2.98 4.08
N VAL A 123 -2.33 2.64 2.91
CA VAL A 123 -2.19 3.54 1.76
C VAL A 123 -2.99 2.93 0.61
N ILE A 124 -3.94 3.67 0.07
CA ILE A 124 -4.89 3.14 -0.91
C ILE A 124 -4.75 3.93 -2.21
N GLY A 125 -4.29 3.26 -3.24
CA GLY A 125 -4.26 3.78 -4.60
C GLY A 125 -5.65 3.68 -5.22
N THR A 126 -6.24 4.80 -5.60
CA THR A 126 -7.59 4.86 -6.11
C THR A 126 -7.77 6.04 -7.07
N ARG A 127 -8.99 6.23 -7.51
CA ARG A 127 -9.41 7.33 -8.38
C ARG A 127 -10.73 7.92 -7.87
N PRO A 128 -11.02 9.20 -8.18
CA PRO A 128 -12.16 9.91 -7.59
C PRO A 128 -13.54 9.35 -7.93
N ASP A 129 -13.65 8.61 -9.03
CA ASP A 129 -14.91 8.03 -9.51
C ASP A 129 -15.15 6.58 -9.02
N CYS A 130 -14.32 6.10 -8.12
CA CYS A 130 -14.44 4.77 -7.54
C CYS A 130 -14.73 4.77 -6.04
#